data_5f97d3827f0034ae053d4928905b5fad
#
_entry.id   5f97d3827f0034ae053d4928905b5fad
#
_cell.length_a   1.000
_cell.length_b   1.000
_cell.length_c   1.000
_cell.angle_alpha   90.00
_cell.angle_beta   90.00
_cell.angle_gamma   90.00
#
_symmetry.space_group_name_H-M   'P 1'
#
loop_
_entity.id
_entity.type
_entity.pdbx_description
1 polymer ?
#
loop_
_entity_poly.entity_id
_entity_poly.type
_entity_poly.pdbx_seq_one_letter_code
_entity_poly.pdbx_strand_id
1 'polypeptide(L)'
;MILVTGGAGFMGANFVLGWFSNPATAHEGVINLDALTYAGNTESLSTLADQPLHKFVHGNIGAQALVKQLLTTHKPRAIVNFAAESHVDRSIHGPADFIQTNIQGTFNLLECARAYWQDLAPEQVKEFRFLHESREMPIHN
;
A
#
# COMPACT_ATOMS: atom_id res chain seq x y z
N MET A 1 -6.14 -1.10 -12.77
CA MET A 1 -5.36 -0.32 -11.80
C MET A 1 -5.44 -0.96 -10.43
N ILE A 2 -4.34 -0.98 -9.72
CA ILE A 2 -4.30 -1.46 -8.35
C ILE A 2 -3.79 -0.37 -7.42
N LEU A 3 -4.21 -0.42 -6.16
CA LEU A 3 -3.70 0.44 -5.10
C LEU A 3 -2.75 -0.40 -4.23
N VAL A 4 -1.51 0.06 -4.12
CA VAL A 4 -0.51 -0.55 -3.25
C VAL A 4 -0.27 0.40 -2.09
N THR A 5 -0.34 -0.10 -0.88
CA THR A 5 0.01 0.68 0.31
C THR A 5 1.25 0.08 0.95
N GLY A 6 2.14 0.94 1.42
CA GLY A 6 3.43 0.48 1.92
C GLY A 6 4.42 0.12 0.82
N GLY A 7 4.21 0.62 -0.39
CA GLY A 7 5.01 0.26 -1.55
C GLY A 7 6.39 0.90 -1.62
N ALA A 8 6.73 1.78 -0.67
CA ALA A 8 8.09 2.34 -0.60
C ALA A 8 8.96 1.58 0.40
N GLY A 9 8.38 0.67 1.19
CA GLY A 9 9.15 -0.23 2.04
C GLY A 9 9.83 -1.30 1.21
N PHE A 10 10.66 -2.11 1.86
CA PHE A 10 11.48 -3.10 1.17
C PHE A 10 10.62 -4.09 0.36
N MET A 11 9.63 -4.71 1.00
CA MET A 11 8.80 -5.71 0.32
C MET A 11 7.86 -5.08 -0.70
N GLY A 12 7.28 -3.93 -0.34
CA GLY A 12 6.36 -3.25 -1.24
C GLY A 12 7.06 -2.71 -2.47
N ALA A 13 8.27 -2.18 -2.32
CA ALA A 13 9.04 -1.69 -3.46
C ALA A 13 9.38 -2.83 -4.41
N ASN A 14 9.79 -3.98 -3.88
CA ASN A 14 10.07 -5.15 -4.71
C ASN A 14 8.83 -5.63 -5.45
N PHE A 15 7.68 -5.57 -4.81
CA PHE A 15 6.42 -5.91 -5.48
C PHE A 15 6.15 -4.98 -6.65
N VAL A 16 6.27 -3.68 -6.43
CA VAL A 16 5.98 -2.69 -7.49
C VAL A 16 6.97 -2.81 -8.64
N LEU A 17 8.25 -2.99 -8.32
CA LEU A 17 9.27 -3.19 -9.36
C LEU A 17 8.99 -4.46 -10.16
N GLY A 18 8.63 -5.54 -9.49
CA GLY A 18 8.27 -6.80 -10.15
C GLY A 18 7.03 -6.66 -11.02
N TRP A 19 6.06 -5.86 -10.58
CA TRP A 19 4.85 -5.60 -11.34
C TRP A 19 5.17 -5.01 -12.71
N PHE A 20 6.02 -4.01 -12.74
CA PHE A 20 6.37 -3.33 -13.99
C PHE A 20 7.44 -4.06 -14.78
N SER A 21 8.12 -5.03 -14.19
CA SER A 21 9.07 -5.88 -14.90
C SER A 21 8.42 -7.09 -15.57
N ASN A 22 7.19 -7.40 -15.21
CA ASN A 22 6.47 -8.56 -15.74
C ASN A 22 5.56 -8.13 -16.88
N PRO A 23 5.75 -8.66 -18.11
CA PRO A 23 4.90 -8.28 -19.24
C PRO A 23 3.41 -8.52 -19.00
N ALA A 24 3.06 -9.48 -18.15
CA ALA A 24 1.65 -9.78 -17.86
C ALA A 24 0.98 -8.69 -17.04
N THR A 25 1.74 -7.90 -16.26
CA THR A 25 1.20 -6.88 -15.37
C THR A 25 1.64 -5.47 -15.69
N ALA A 26 2.71 -5.31 -16.47
CA ALA A 26 3.33 -4.00 -16.71
C ALA A 26 2.43 -3.00 -17.41
N HIS A 27 1.36 -3.46 -18.03
CA HIS A 27 0.40 -2.59 -18.73
C HIS A 27 -0.68 -2.04 -17.79
N GLU A 28 -0.71 -2.46 -16.55
CA GLU A 28 -1.72 -2.00 -15.59
C GLU A 28 -1.11 -1.03 -14.59
N GLY A 29 -1.82 0.08 -14.34
CA GLY A 29 -1.34 1.15 -13.46
C GLY A 29 -1.32 0.78 -12.00
N VAL A 30 -0.42 1.40 -11.26
CA VAL A 30 -0.27 1.25 -9.81
C VAL A 30 -0.28 2.62 -9.16
N ILE A 31 -1.17 2.79 -8.18
CA ILE A 31 -1.11 3.91 -7.24
C ILE A 31 -0.40 3.39 -6.00
N ASN A 32 0.71 4.01 -5.66
CA ASN A 32 1.55 3.57 -4.55
C ASN A 32 1.43 4.59 -3.42
N LEU A 33 0.70 4.23 -2.36
CA LEU A 33 0.48 5.09 -1.21
C LEU A 33 1.41 4.67 -0.08
N ASP A 34 2.26 5.59 0.38
CA ASP A 34 3.16 5.30 1.49
C ASP A 34 3.43 6.56 2.29
N ALA A 35 3.58 6.38 3.59
CA ALA A 35 3.90 7.46 4.51
C ALA A 35 5.41 7.69 4.68
N LEU A 36 6.25 6.85 4.08
CA LEU A 36 7.69 7.00 4.19
C LEU A 36 8.16 8.26 3.47
N THR A 37 8.97 9.03 4.16
CA THR A 37 9.36 10.37 3.69
C THR A 37 10.83 10.50 3.33
N TYR A 38 11.68 9.57 3.75
CA TYR A 38 13.09 9.73 3.53
C TYR A 38 13.54 9.06 2.22
N ALA A 39 14.51 9.70 1.59
CA ALA A 39 14.92 9.41 0.23
C ALA A 39 15.43 7.97 0.05
N GLY A 40 16.04 7.39 1.09
CA GLY A 40 16.56 6.04 0.99
C GLY A 40 15.53 4.99 0.64
N ASN A 41 14.26 5.24 0.97
CA ASN A 41 13.19 4.31 0.65
C ASN A 41 12.60 4.55 -0.73
N THR A 42 12.70 5.77 -1.23
CA THR A 42 12.21 6.08 -2.57
C THR A 42 13.24 5.79 -3.65
N GLU A 43 14.50 5.63 -3.27
CA GLU A 43 15.55 5.25 -4.24
C GLU A 43 15.25 3.92 -4.93
N SER A 44 14.65 2.98 -4.20
CA SER A 44 14.25 1.69 -4.78
C SER A 44 13.27 1.87 -5.93
N LEU A 45 12.50 2.96 -5.92
CA LEU A 45 11.50 3.23 -6.93
C LEU A 45 11.98 4.23 -7.98
N SER A 46 13.23 4.69 -7.89
CA SER A 46 13.76 5.69 -8.82
C SER A 46 13.77 5.21 -10.26
N THR A 47 13.90 3.90 -10.47
CA THR A 47 13.85 3.33 -11.82
C THR A 47 12.47 3.45 -12.45
N LEU A 48 11.45 3.74 -11.65
CA LEU A 48 10.09 3.92 -12.13
C LEU A 48 9.71 5.38 -12.34
N ALA A 49 10.68 6.30 -12.21
CA ALA A 49 10.42 7.73 -12.36
C ALA A 49 9.83 8.08 -13.72
N ASP A 50 10.23 7.34 -14.76
CA ASP A 50 9.74 7.54 -16.11
C ASP A 50 8.57 6.62 -16.48
N GLN A 51 8.08 5.82 -15.53
CA GLN A 51 6.96 4.92 -15.79
C GLN A 51 5.64 5.67 -15.62
N PRO A 52 4.90 5.96 -16.70
CA PRO A 52 3.68 6.78 -16.59
C PRO A 52 2.54 6.07 -15.85
N LEU A 53 2.61 4.74 -15.74
CA LEU A 53 1.57 3.96 -15.05
C LEU A 53 1.82 3.84 -13.55
N HIS A 54 2.95 4.32 -13.06
CA HIS A 54 3.26 4.34 -11.63
C HIS A 54 3.05 5.73 -11.08
N LYS A 55 2.20 5.83 -10.06
CA LYS A 55 1.95 7.09 -9.37
C LYS A 55 2.22 6.91 -7.89
N PHE A 56 3.18 7.64 -7.37
CA PHE A 56 3.48 7.63 -5.94
C PHE A 56 2.67 8.73 -5.25
N VAL A 57 2.00 8.37 -4.16
CA VAL A 57 1.27 9.29 -3.32
C VAL A 57 1.83 9.20 -1.91
N HIS A 58 2.36 10.32 -1.42
CA HIS A 58 2.84 10.39 -0.05
C HIS A 58 1.66 10.61 0.89
N GLY A 59 1.44 9.68 1.78
CA GLY A 59 0.33 9.80 2.72
C GLY A 59 0.21 8.58 3.61
N ASN A 60 -0.69 8.67 4.57
CA ASN A 60 -0.89 7.67 5.59
C ASN A 60 -2.20 6.91 5.35
N ILE A 61 -2.17 5.59 5.46
CA ILE A 61 -3.38 4.78 5.34
C ILE A 61 -4.43 5.08 6.42
N GLY A 62 -4.02 5.76 7.50
CA GLY A 62 -4.95 6.25 8.51
C GLY A 62 -5.68 7.53 8.13
N ALA A 63 -5.30 8.17 7.02
CA ALA A 63 -5.94 9.38 6.55
C ALA A 63 -7.20 9.02 5.74
N GLN A 64 -8.35 9.00 6.42
CA GLN A 64 -9.61 8.52 5.84
C GLN A 64 -9.98 9.25 4.54
N ALA A 65 -9.88 10.57 4.55
CA ALA A 65 -10.27 11.37 3.38
C ALA A 65 -9.38 11.06 2.18
N LEU A 66 -8.08 10.90 2.40
CA LEU A 66 -7.14 10.58 1.33
C LEU A 66 -7.42 9.20 0.74
N VAL A 67 -7.59 8.20 1.60
CA VAL A 67 -7.86 6.83 1.14
C VAL A 67 -9.16 6.77 0.36
N LYS A 68 -10.21 7.38 0.87
CA LYS A 68 -11.50 7.45 0.16
C LYS A 68 -11.37 8.13 -1.19
N GLN A 69 -10.61 9.22 -1.25
CA GLN A 69 -10.38 9.94 -2.49
C GLN A 69 -9.68 9.06 -3.53
N LEU A 70 -8.64 8.34 -3.10
CA LEU A 70 -7.91 7.46 -4.02
C LEU A 70 -8.80 6.36 -4.56
N LEU A 71 -9.62 5.75 -3.71
CA LEU A 71 -10.52 4.68 -4.14
C LEU A 71 -11.58 5.21 -5.10
N THR A 72 -12.15 6.36 -4.81
CA THR A 72 -13.21 6.96 -5.64
C THR A 72 -12.67 7.45 -6.97
N THR A 73 -11.50 8.06 -6.95
CA THR A 73 -10.90 8.66 -8.15
C THR A 73 -10.35 7.61 -9.09
N HIS A 74 -9.63 6.63 -8.57
CA HIS A 74 -8.89 5.68 -9.38
C HIS A 74 -9.62 4.35 -9.57
N LYS A 75 -10.58 4.04 -8.72
CA LYS A 75 -11.40 2.82 -8.78
C LYS A 75 -10.56 1.55 -9.00
N PRO A 76 -9.63 1.27 -8.07
CA PRO A 76 -8.76 0.11 -8.25
C PRO A 76 -9.56 -1.19 -8.17
N ARG A 77 -9.09 -2.19 -8.90
CA ARG A 77 -9.68 -3.53 -8.83
C ARG A 77 -9.11 -4.37 -7.71
N ALA A 78 -8.01 -3.91 -7.12
CA ALA A 78 -7.39 -4.61 -6.00
C ALA A 78 -6.63 -3.63 -5.13
N ILE A 79 -6.54 -3.97 -3.85
CA ILE A 79 -5.70 -3.27 -2.88
C ILE A 79 -4.70 -4.28 -2.34
N VAL A 80 -3.42 -3.93 -2.40
CA VAL A 80 -2.35 -4.74 -1.82
C VAL A 80 -1.71 -3.93 -0.72
N ASN A 81 -1.95 -4.34 0.51
CA ASN A 81 -1.44 -3.64 1.68
C ASN A 81 -0.23 -4.36 2.25
N PHE A 82 0.91 -3.70 2.21
CA PHE A 82 2.11 -4.18 2.87
C PHE A 82 2.18 -3.54 4.25
N ALA A 83 2.19 -4.37 5.28
CA ALA A 83 2.29 -3.88 6.64
C ALA A 83 3.63 -3.16 6.82
N ALA A 84 3.61 -2.08 7.60
CA ALA A 84 4.82 -1.34 7.87
C ALA A 84 5.82 -2.25 8.60
N GLU A 85 7.07 -2.19 8.17
CA GLU A 85 8.13 -2.93 8.83
C GLU A 85 8.51 -2.24 10.13
N SER A 86 8.76 -3.05 11.15
CA SER A 86 9.28 -2.52 12.40
C SER A 86 10.78 -2.33 12.25
N HIS A 87 11.23 -1.09 12.40
CA HIS A 87 12.64 -0.75 12.39
C HIS A 87 13.07 -0.31 13.79
N VAL A 88 14.34 -0.49 14.05
CA VAL A 88 14.89 -0.21 15.37
C VAL A 88 14.72 1.25 15.78
N ASP A 89 14.87 2.14 14.85
CA ASP A 89 14.74 3.58 15.11
C ASP A 89 13.34 4.01 15.53
N ARG A 90 12.37 3.16 15.34
CA ARG A 90 11.00 3.43 15.83
C ARG A 90 10.87 3.27 17.32
N SER A 91 11.91 2.80 17.96
CA SER A 91 11.95 2.69 19.41
C SER A 91 11.82 4.05 20.13
N ILE A 92 12.02 5.15 19.42
CA ILE A 92 11.86 6.48 19.98
C ILE A 92 10.46 6.68 20.56
N HIS A 93 9.45 6.15 19.89
CA HIS A 93 8.05 6.26 20.32
C HIS A 93 7.55 4.99 21.00
N GLY A 94 8.42 3.99 21.10
CA GLY A 94 8.08 2.72 21.71
C GLY A 94 7.35 1.78 20.75
N PRO A 95 7.53 0.47 20.93
CA PRO A 95 6.89 -0.52 20.06
C PRO A 95 5.38 -0.54 20.18
N ALA A 96 4.84 -0.20 21.35
CA ALA A 96 3.39 -0.21 21.54
C ALA A 96 2.69 0.85 20.67
N ASP A 97 3.25 2.05 20.63
CA ASP A 97 2.69 3.13 19.79
C ASP A 97 2.76 2.78 18.31
N PHE A 98 3.86 2.18 17.89
CA PHE A 98 4.03 1.78 16.50
C PHE A 98 3.00 0.72 16.11
N ILE A 99 2.81 -0.29 16.94
CA ILE A 99 1.84 -1.35 16.71
C ILE A 99 0.43 -0.78 16.64
N GLN A 100 0.08 0.09 17.59
CA GLN A 100 -1.24 0.70 17.63
C GLN A 100 -1.52 1.54 16.38
N THR A 101 -0.54 2.33 15.94
CA THR A 101 -0.68 3.14 14.74
C THR A 101 -0.89 2.27 13.51
N ASN A 102 -0.16 1.17 13.40
CA ASN A 102 -0.34 0.24 12.29
C ASN A 102 -1.70 -0.43 12.31
N ILE A 103 -2.17 -0.84 13.48
CA ILE A 103 -3.49 -1.45 13.63
C ILE A 103 -4.58 -0.47 13.22
N GLN A 104 -4.50 0.76 13.70
CA GLN A 104 -5.49 1.78 13.39
C GLN A 104 -5.46 2.14 11.90
N GLY A 105 -4.28 2.25 11.32
CA GLY A 105 -4.14 2.53 9.90
C GLY A 105 -4.71 1.42 9.03
N THR A 106 -4.40 0.18 9.36
CA THR A 106 -4.93 -0.97 8.63
C THR A 106 -6.45 -1.05 8.79
N PHE A 107 -6.95 -0.80 9.99
CA PHE A 107 -8.39 -0.79 10.23
C PHE A 107 -9.08 0.27 9.37
N ASN A 108 -8.52 1.47 9.30
CA ASN A 108 -9.06 2.54 8.47
C ASN A 108 -9.07 2.14 6.99
N LEU A 109 -7.98 1.55 6.52
CA LEU A 109 -7.88 1.09 5.14
C LEU A 109 -8.95 0.04 4.85
N LEU A 110 -9.14 -0.91 5.75
CA LEU A 110 -10.16 -1.95 5.59
C LEU A 110 -11.57 -1.36 5.59
N GLU A 111 -11.85 -0.39 6.46
CA GLU A 111 -13.16 0.26 6.49
C GLU A 111 -13.44 1.05 5.22
N CYS A 112 -12.44 1.77 4.71
CA CYS A 112 -12.57 2.48 3.45
C CYS A 112 -12.77 1.51 2.29
N ALA A 113 -12.03 0.40 2.29
CA ALA A 113 -12.17 -0.63 1.26
C ALA A 113 -13.55 -1.27 1.30
N ARG A 114 -14.08 -1.52 2.50
CA ARG A 114 -15.41 -2.11 2.66
C ARG A 114 -16.48 -1.19 2.11
N ALA A 115 -16.43 0.10 2.44
CA ALA A 115 -17.37 1.07 1.93
C ALA A 115 -17.31 1.18 0.41
N TYR A 116 -16.10 1.18 -0.14
CA TYR A 116 -15.88 1.21 -1.58
C TYR A 116 -16.46 -0.04 -2.24
N TRP A 117 -16.19 -1.21 -1.67
CA TRP A 117 -16.66 -2.48 -2.19
C TRP A 117 -18.20 -2.55 -2.22
N GLN A 118 -18.85 -2.01 -1.20
CA GLN A 118 -20.32 -2.00 -1.11
C GLN A 118 -20.96 -1.19 -2.23
N ASP A 119 -20.25 -0.19 -2.73
CA ASP A 119 -20.75 0.69 -3.79
C ASP A 119 -20.41 0.20 -5.19
N LEU A 120 -19.66 -0.90 -5.32
CA LEU A 120 -19.30 -1.43 -6.63
C LEU A 120 -20.44 -2.15 -7.30
N ALA A 121 -20.44 -2.12 -8.63
CA ALA A 121 -21.38 -2.92 -9.41
C ALA A 121 -21.11 -4.41 -9.19
N PRO A 122 -22.12 -5.30 -9.35
CA PRO A 122 -21.93 -6.73 -9.07
C PRO A 122 -20.76 -7.37 -9.81
N GLU A 123 -20.50 -6.96 -11.04
CA GLU A 123 -19.38 -7.49 -11.82
C GLU A 123 -18.04 -7.09 -11.24
N GLN A 124 -17.96 -5.85 -10.74
CA GLN A 124 -16.75 -5.34 -10.11
C GLN A 124 -16.50 -5.99 -8.74
N VAL A 125 -17.58 -6.28 -8.02
CA VAL A 125 -17.46 -6.97 -6.72
C VAL A 125 -16.76 -8.32 -6.89
N LYS A 126 -17.08 -9.03 -7.95
CA LYS A 126 -16.48 -10.36 -8.21
C LYS A 126 -14.98 -10.27 -8.47
N GLU A 127 -14.52 -9.16 -9.04
CA GLU A 127 -13.12 -8.98 -9.40
C GLU A 127 -12.30 -8.32 -8.32
N PHE A 128 -12.94 -7.62 -7.39
CA PHE A 128 -12.22 -6.86 -6.37
C PHE A 128 -11.55 -7.80 -5.37
N ARG A 129 -10.28 -7.50 -5.08
CA ARG A 129 -9.48 -8.26 -4.12
C ARG A 129 -8.78 -7.32 -3.15
N PHE A 130 -8.73 -7.74 -1.90
CA PHE A 130 -7.93 -7.06 -0.87
C PHE A 130 -6.91 -8.08 -0.36
N LEU A 131 -5.64 -7.76 -0.55
CA LEU A 131 -4.53 -8.60 -0.11
C LEU A 131 -3.77 -7.87 0.98
N HIS A 132 -3.57 -8.55 2.09
CA HIS A 132 -2.77 -8.02 3.19
C HIS A 132 -1.53 -8.89 3.34
N GLU A 133 -0.37 -8.27 3.14
CA GLU A 133 0.90 -8.94 3.27
C GLU A 133 1.55 -8.47 4.55
N SER A 134 1.74 -9.39 5.47
CA SER A 134 2.35 -9.12 6.75
C SER A 134 3.61 -9.95 6.88
N ARG A 135 4.73 -9.28 7.13
CA ARG A 135 5.96 -9.99 7.42
C ARG A 135 5.95 -10.38 8.88
N GLU A 136 5.80 -11.66 9.14
CA GLU A 136 6.02 -12.15 10.48
C GLU A 136 7.50 -12.11 10.79
N MET A 137 7.84 -11.45 11.85
CA MET A 137 9.18 -11.59 12.41
C MET A 137 9.22 -12.98 13.02
N PRO A 138 10.06 -13.88 12.50
CA PRO A 138 10.19 -15.18 13.16
C PRO A 138 10.69 -14.93 14.57
N ILE A 139 9.90 -15.38 15.54
CA ILE A 139 10.33 -15.37 16.93
C ILE A 139 11.26 -16.54 17.08
N HIS A 140 12.53 -16.28 17.05
CA HIS A 140 13.50 -17.30 17.32
C HIS A 140 13.78 -17.31 18.81
N ASN A 141 13.48 -18.42 19.37
CA ASN A 141 13.84 -18.67 20.75
C ASN A 141 15.31 -19.08 20.82
#